data_65b235b244d188b4096306fb0a0c148e
#
_entry.id   65b235b244d188b4096306fb0a0c148e
#
_cell.length_a   1.000
_cell.length_b   1.000
_cell.length_c   1.000
_cell.angle_alpha   90.00
_cell.angle_beta   90.00
_cell.angle_gamma   90.00
#
_symmetry.space_group_name_H-M   'P 1'
#
loop_
_entity.id
_entity.type
_entity.pdbx_description
1 polymer ?
#
loop_
_entity_poly.entity_id
_entity_poly.type
_entity_poly.pdbx_seq_one_letter_code
_entity_poly.pdbx_strand_id
1 'polypeptide(L)'
;MLDIFFIILSILSLGYIIFIIIKKIPKLINVNLDNLPDFRTKIKKEEILKQRIRNRLNKILKYSKELLLPLNDNIKDYLKDYYQKLKKIEEDLKSKSYEKLNSSLSKSKLIDNLIREAKESIAEEDYKEAESKLLDALKIDPHNQEVYKILADVYTEQKEYEEAKETLEYLLKLTHNNKAAVFSSLANLAKERGNLKEAEEEYLKSISLSSDNYIYFISLAEVYLELEEYKYALETAQRALILANNNPKILDFLINVSIIIQDKELASKYLDRLKEVNIDNKKIGYFNEKIDNLD
;
A
#
# COMPACT_ATOMS: atom_id res chain seq x y z
N MET A 1 52.52 30.83 27.79
CA MET A 1 51.92 31.44 26.57
C MET A 1 51.37 30.40 25.63
N LEU A 2 52.07 29.31 25.34
CA LEU A 2 51.53 28.25 24.47
C LEU A 2 50.27 27.60 25.01
N ASP A 3 50.17 27.36 26.34
CA ASP A 3 49.03 26.72 26.96
C ASP A 3 47.75 27.55 26.83
N ILE A 4 47.86 28.86 26.93
CA ILE A 4 46.74 29.80 26.76
C ILE A 4 46.25 29.81 25.32
N PHE A 5 47.15 29.67 24.34
CA PHE A 5 46.82 29.58 22.92
C PHE A 5 46.07 28.29 22.62
N PHE A 6 46.48 27.15 23.15
CA PHE A 6 45.80 25.87 22.96
C PHE A 6 44.40 25.85 23.65
N ILE A 7 44.25 26.50 24.79
CA ILE A 7 42.96 26.65 25.48
C ILE A 7 41.99 27.49 24.61
N ILE A 8 42.45 28.63 24.07
CA ILE A 8 41.64 29.48 23.19
C ILE A 8 41.25 28.73 21.90
N LEU A 9 42.17 27.99 21.30
CA LEU A 9 41.92 27.19 20.09
C LEU A 9 40.90 26.06 20.38
N SER A 10 40.99 25.43 21.54
CA SER A 10 40.02 24.42 21.98
C SER A 10 38.63 24.99 22.18
N ILE A 11 38.49 26.19 22.77
CA ILE A 11 37.22 26.87 22.97
C ILE A 11 36.61 27.29 21.63
N LEU A 12 37.40 27.80 20.69
CA LEU A 12 36.98 28.16 19.35
C LEU A 12 36.50 26.94 18.54
N SER A 13 37.20 25.81 18.66
CA SER A 13 36.80 24.56 17.99
C SER A 13 35.49 24.00 18.56
N LEU A 14 35.30 24.08 19.86
CA LEU A 14 34.05 23.65 20.52
C LEU A 14 32.87 24.57 20.12
N GLY A 15 33.10 25.89 20.06
CA GLY A 15 32.11 26.86 19.59
C GLY A 15 31.71 26.60 18.14
N TYR A 16 32.66 26.27 17.27
CA TYR A 16 32.40 25.93 15.88
C TYR A 16 31.59 24.64 15.72
N ILE A 17 31.87 23.61 16.51
CA ILE A 17 31.11 22.36 16.53
C ILE A 17 29.65 22.61 16.98
N ILE A 18 29.47 23.41 18.04
CA ILE A 18 28.14 23.79 18.53
C ILE A 18 27.39 24.60 17.47
N PHE A 19 28.04 25.52 16.78
CA PHE A 19 27.48 26.30 15.68
C PHE A 19 26.99 25.42 14.51
N ILE A 20 27.79 24.42 14.11
CA ILE A 20 27.40 23.45 13.06
C ILE A 20 26.19 22.62 13.49
N ILE A 21 26.15 22.18 14.75
CA ILE A 21 25.02 21.42 15.31
C ILE A 21 23.75 22.26 15.27
N ILE A 22 23.80 23.51 15.76
CA ILE A 22 22.64 24.42 15.78
C ILE A 22 22.18 24.75 14.35
N LYS A 23 23.08 24.92 13.39
CA LYS A 23 22.75 25.23 11.99
C LYS A 23 22.16 24.03 11.22
N LYS A 24 22.49 22.80 11.61
CA LYS A 24 21.99 21.57 10.95
C LYS A 24 20.70 21.01 11.58
N ILE A 25 20.42 21.31 12.82
CA ILE A 25 19.20 20.87 13.53
C ILE A 25 17.91 21.34 12.81
N PRO A 26 17.75 22.60 12.35
CA PRO A 26 16.52 23.02 11.66
C PRO A 26 16.28 22.30 10.34
N LYS A 27 17.33 21.89 9.62
CA LYS A 27 17.19 21.10 8.38
C LYS A 27 16.72 19.66 8.61
N LEU A 28 16.94 19.12 9.81
CA LEU A 28 16.47 17.78 10.22
C LEU A 28 15.02 17.80 10.73
N ILE A 29 14.52 18.96 11.14
CA ILE A 29 13.15 19.14 11.66
C ILE A 29 12.15 19.36 10.52
N ASN A 30 12.59 19.93 9.38
CA ASN A 30 11.74 20.23 8.22
C ASN A 30 11.65 19.10 7.17
N VAL A 31 11.95 17.87 7.53
CA VAL A 31 11.69 16.73 6.65
C VAL A 31 10.18 16.46 6.65
N ASN A 32 9.54 16.80 5.54
CA ASN A 32 8.13 16.54 5.31
C ASN A 32 7.86 15.03 5.40
N LEU A 33 7.15 14.61 6.45
CA LEU A 33 6.98 13.22 6.84
C LEU A 33 5.94 12.46 5.98
N ASP A 34 5.24 13.18 5.10
CA ASP A 34 4.08 12.68 4.38
C ASP A 34 4.42 11.85 3.12
N ASN A 35 5.71 11.79 2.72
CA ASN A 35 6.14 11.17 1.46
C ASN A 35 6.91 9.85 1.60
N LEU A 36 6.72 9.05 2.66
CA LEU A 36 7.52 7.83 2.86
C LEU A 36 6.67 6.55 3.03
N PRO A 37 6.94 5.52 2.22
CA PRO A 37 6.07 4.35 2.04
C PRO A 37 6.12 3.29 3.13
N ASP A 38 6.64 3.51 4.32
CA ASP A 38 6.53 2.53 5.40
C ASP A 38 6.69 3.14 6.79
N PHE A 39 5.56 3.52 7.35
CA PHE A 39 5.47 4.22 8.64
C PHE A 39 6.06 3.41 9.81
N ARG A 40 5.92 2.07 9.82
CA ARG A 40 6.43 1.23 10.91
C ARG A 40 7.95 1.11 10.92
N THR A 41 8.57 0.99 9.74
CA THR A 41 10.05 0.94 9.63
C THR A 41 10.67 2.29 9.94
N LYS A 42 9.94 3.39 9.68
CA LYS A 42 10.37 4.76 9.95
C LYS A 42 10.43 5.07 11.44
N ILE A 43 9.39 4.70 12.21
CA ILE A 43 9.38 4.85 13.67
C ILE A 43 10.56 4.10 14.30
N LYS A 44 10.81 2.86 13.86
CA LYS A 44 11.93 2.05 14.35
C LYS A 44 13.30 2.66 14.02
N LYS A 45 13.46 3.21 12.79
CA LYS A 45 14.69 3.92 12.39
C LYS A 45 14.91 5.21 13.17
N GLU A 46 13.83 5.94 13.43
CA GLU A 46 13.88 7.20 14.21
C GLU A 46 14.21 6.94 15.70
N GLU A 47 13.67 5.88 16.30
CA GLU A 47 14.04 5.46 17.65
C GLU A 47 15.50 5.04 17.74
N ILE A 48 15.99 4.26 16.77
CA ILE A 48 17.41 3.84 16.73
C ILE A 48 18.31 5.08 16.55
N LEU A 49 17.92 6.04 15.71
CA LEU A 49 18.68 7.28 15.53
C LEU A 49 18.68 8.14 16.80
N LYS A 50 17.52 8.30 17.45
CA LYS A 50 17.39 8.99 18.75
C LYS A 50 18.23 8.32 19.82
N GLN A 51 18.25 6.99 19.88
CA GLN A 51 19.07 6.23 20.85
C GLN A 51 20.57 6.37 20.58
N ARG A 52 20.99 6.39 19.30
CA ARG A 52 22.39 6.63 18.92
C ARG A 52 22.85 8.06 19.25
N ILE A 53 22.00 9.05 19.00
CA ILE A 53 22.27 10.47 19.36
C ILE A 53 22.37 10.60 20.88
N ARG A 54 21.42 10.03 21.63
CA ARG A 54 21.45 10.01 23.11
C ARG A 54 22.71 9.38 23.66
N ASN A 55 23.12 8.22 23.12
CA ASN A 55 24.33 7.52 23.56
C ASN A 55 25.61 8.32 23.24
N ARG A 56 25.66 9.02 22.10
CA ARG A 56 26.77 9.91 21.76
C ARG A 56 26.82 11.14 22.66
N LEU A 57 25.65 11.77 22.89
CA LEU A 57 25.55 12.92 23.80
C LEU A 57 25.97 12.54 25.25
N ASN A 58 25.52 11.40 25.75
CA ASN A 58 25.91 10.90 27.07
C ASN A 58 27.41 10.61 27.17
N LYS A 59 28.04 10.09 26.10
CA LYS A 59 29.50 9.95 26.04
C LYS A 59 30.21 11.30 26.08
N ILE A 60 29.76 12.27 25.27
CA ILE A 60 30.33 13.62 25.23
C ILE A 60 30.17 14.30 26.61
N LEU A 61 29.00 14.17 27.25
CA LEU A 61 28.74 14.71 28.60
C LEU A 61 29.62 14.04 29.68
N LYS A 62 29.90 12.73 29.56
CA LYS A 62 30.80 12.03 30.49
C LYS A 62 32.24 12.53 30.37
N TYR A 63 32.74 12.69 29.15
CA TYR A 63 34.07 13.23 28.91
C TYR A 63 34.21 14.72 29.25
N SER A 64 33.16 15.53 28.96
CA SER A 64 33.16 16.94 29.33
C SER A 64 33.09 17.18 30.85
N LYS A 65 32.46 16.27 31.61
CA LYS A 65 32.40 16.36 33.08
C LYS A 65 33.78 16.20 33.74
N GLU A 66 34.64 15.37 33.18
CA GLU A 66 36.02 15.20 33.64
C GLU A 66 36.93 16.36 33.26
N LEU A 67 36.67 17.01 32.09
CA LEU A 67 37.47 18.12 31.58
C LEU A 67 37.06 19.49 32.19
N LEU A 68 35.80 19.61 32.68
CA LEU A 68 35.23 20.85 33.17
C LEU A 68 35.29 21.00 34.70
N LEU A 69 35.91 20.07 35.42
CA LEU A 69 36.08 20.10 36.86
C LEU A 69 36.76 21.39 37.45
N PRO A 70 37.57 22.18 36.73
CA PRO A 70 38.13 23.42 37.26
C PRO A 70 37.40 24.69 36.85
N LEU A 71 36.17 24.62 36.23
CA LEU A 71 35.47 25.83 35.77
C LEU A 71 34.69 26.52 36.88
N ASN A 72 34.76 27.86 36.90
CA ASN A 72 34.09 28.78 37.80
C ASN A 72 32.58 28.47 37.94
N ASP A 73 32.02 28.55 39.15
CA ASP A 73 30.65 28.18 39.49
C ASP A 73 29.59 28.91 38.62
N ASN A 74 29.86 30.11 38.16
CA ASN A 74 29.00 30.84 37.21
C ASN A 74 28.82 30.15 35.86
N ILE A 75 29.82 29.40 35.39
CA ILE A 75 29.73 28.61 34.12
C ILE A 75 28.94 27.33 34.36
N LYS A 76 29.06 26.73 35.54
CA LYS A 76 28.26 25.53 35.91
C LYS A 76 26.77 25.85 35.95
N ASP A 77 26.38 27.02 36.52
CA ASP A 77 25.00 27.43 36.60
C ASP A 77 24.43 27.77 35.22
N TYR A 78 25.20 28.44 34.35
CA TYR A 78 24.81 28.72 32.98
C TYR A 78 24.61 27.43 32.15
N LEU A 79 25.50 26.45 32.28
CA LEU A 79 25.39 25.14 31.61
C LEU A 79 24.19 24.34 32.13
N LYS A 80 23.89 24.43 33.42
CA LYS A 80 22.75 23.79 34.04
C LYS A 80 21.42 24.37 33.54
N ASP A 81 21.32 25.72 33.47
CA ASP A 81 20.14 26.41 32.93
C ASP A 81 19.94 26.07 31.42
N TYR A 82 21.02 26.06 30.65
CA TYR A 82 20.98 25.67 29.23
C TYR A 82 20.56 24.22 29.06
N TYR A 83 21.05 23.30 29.89
CA TYR A 83 20.64 21.90 29.87
C TYR A 83 19.16 21.73 30.23
N GLN A 84 18.65 22.47 31.21
CA GLN A 84 17.23 22.43 31.57
C GLN A 84 16.34 22.96 30.41
N LYS A 85 16.76 24.01 29.71
CA LYS A 85 16.08 24.51 28.52
C LYS A 85 16.05 23.50 27.40
N LEU A 86 17.19 22.82 27.12
CA LEU A 86 17.22 21.74 26.11
C LEU A 86 16.34 20.56 26.48
N LYS A 87 16.31 20.19 27.76
CA LYS A 87 15.47 19.10 28.26
C LYS A 87 13.99 19.43 28.10
N LYS A 88 13.60 20.67 28.39
CA LYS A 88 12.23 21.15 28.20
C LYS A 88 11.81 21.16 26.73
N ILE A 89 12.71 21.59 25.83
CA ILE A 89 12.46 21.51 24.38
C ILE A 89 12.32 20.05 23.91
N GLU A 90 13.14 19.13 24.43
CA GLU A 90 13.03 17.70 24.11
C GLU A 90 11.69 17.12 24.60
N GLU A 91 11.23 17.49 25.79
CA GLU A 91 9.95 17.06 26.35
C GLU A 91 8.76 17.64 25.56
N ASP A 92 8.82 18.92 25.16
CA ASP A 92 7.80 19.55 24.32
C ASP A 92 7.73 18.95 22.91
N LEU A 93 8.88 18.61 22.32
CA LEU A 93 8.92 17.94 21.03
C LEU A 93 8.38 16.49 21.11
N LYS A 94 8.67 15.78 22.20
CA LYS A 94 8.11 14.45 22.46
C LYS A 94 6.59 14.51 22.62
N SER A 95 6.07 15.41 23.47
CA SER A 95 4.63 15.51 23.71
C SER A 95 3.87 15.80 22.42
N LYS A 96 4.33 16.78 21.60
CA LYS A 96 3.73 17.12 20.31
C LYS A 96 3.79 15.95 19.29
N SER A 97 4.90 15.19 19.29
CA SER A 97 5.02 14.03 18.41
C SER A 97 4.09 12.88 18.83
N TYR A 98 3.92 12.64 20.14
CA TYR A 98 2.96 11.65 20.66
C TYR A 98 1.51 12.05 20.42
N GLU A 99 1.18 13.33 20.57
CA GLU A 99 -0.16 13.86 20.31
C GLU A 99 -0.53 13.71 18.83
N LYS A 100 0.38 14.08 17.91
CA LYS A 100 0.20 13.92 16.47
C LYS A 100 0.10 12.43 16.09
N LEU A 101 0.90 11.56 16.69
CA LEU A 101 0.87 10.12 16.46
C LEU A 101 -0.44 9.50 16.95
N ASN A 102 -0.90 9.84 18.15
CA ASN A 102 -2.15 9.34 18.71
C ASN A 102 -3.36 9.84 17.92
N SER A 103 -3.36 11.09 17.46
CA SER A 103 -4.41 11.60 16.58
C SER A 103 -4.44 10.90 15.23
N SER A 104 -3.29 10.60 14.63
CA SER A 104 -3.18 9.86 13.39
C SER A 104 -3.65 8.40 13.53
N LEU A 105 -3.24 7.72 14.62
CA LEU A 105 -3.69 6.36 14.93
C LEU A 105 -5.19 6.29 15.21
N SER A 106 -5.74 7.30 15.87
CA SER A 106 -7.19 7.41 16.13
C SER A 106 -7.97 7.58 14.83
N LYS A 107 -7.49 8.44 13.90
CA LYS A 107 -8.09 8.64 12.58
C LYS A 107 -8.04 7.37 11.73
N SER A 108 -6.89 6.68 11.68
CA SER A 108 -6.77 5.41 10.95
C SER A 108 -7.76 4.37 11.46
N LYS A 109 -7.83 4.16 12.78
CA LYS A 109 -8.80 3.22 13.36
C LYS A 109 -10.26 3.57 13.04
N LEU A 110 -10.57 4.87 13.01
CA LEU A 110 -11.93 5.31 12.67
C LEU A 110 -12.25 5.02 11.20
N ILE A 111 -11.31 5.26 10.29
CA ILE A 111 -11.45 4.91 8.87
C ILE A 111 -11.60 3.40 8.69
N ASP A 112 -10.74 2.59 9.35
CA ASP A 112 -10.80 1.12 9.29
C ASP A 112 -12.17 0.61 9.77
N ASN A 113 -12.76 1.21 10.82
CA ASN A 113 -14.09 0.86 11.30
C ASN A 113 -15.17 1.23 10.27
N LEU A 114 -15.11 2.44 9.66
CA LEU A 114 -16.07 2.85 8.64
C LEU A 114 -16.00 1.96 7.40
N ILE A 115 -14.78 1.57 6.99
CA ILE A 115 -14.59 0.60 5.88
C ILE A 115 -15.20 -0.75 6.23
N ARG A 116 -15.03 -1.23 7.47
CA ARG A 116 -15.63 -2.50 7.92
C ARG A 116 -17.15 -2.43 7.92
N GLU A 117 -17.74 -1.37 8.49
CA GLU A 117 -19.18 -1.14 8.49
C GLU A 117 -19.73 -1.07 7.05
N ALA A 118 -19.04 -0.36 6.14
CA ALA A 118 -19.42 -0.31 4.74
C ALA A 118 -19.40 -1.70 4.08
N LYS A 119 -18.37 -2.52 4.36
CA LYS A 119 -18.30 -3.90 3.85
C LYS A 119 -19.41 -4.80 4.41
N GLU A 120 -19.81 -4.58 5.65
CA GLU A 120 -20.99 -5.27 6.27
C GLU A 120 -22.27 -4.85 5.55
N SER A 121 -22.49 -3.55 5.32
CA SER A 121 -23.65 -3.05 4.56
C SER A 121 -23.68 -3.56 3.11
N ILE A 122 -22.52 -3.68 2.44
CA ILE A 122 -22.42 -4.28 1.10
C ILE A 122 -22.87 -5.75 1.14
N ALA A 123 -22.48 -6.51 2.17
CA ALA A 123 -22.87 -7.90 2.31
C ALA A 123 -24.40 -8.07 2.57
N GLU A 124 -25.04 -7.04 3.13
CA GLU A 124 -26.49 -6.93 3.33
C GLU A 124 -27.22 -6.31 2.12
N GLU A 125 -26.49 -6.00 1.03
CA GLU A 125 -26.98 -5.30 -0.17
C GLU A 125 -27.53 -3.89 0.12
N ASP A 126 -27.22 -3.31 1.29
CA ASP A 126 -27.51 -1.91 1.61
C ASP A 126 -26.41 -0.97 1.10
N TYR A 127 -26.41 -0.78 -0.21
CA TYR A 127 -25.41 0.04 -0.89
C TYR A 127 -25.48 1.52 -0.51
N LYS A 128 -26.67 2.03 -0.09
CA LYS A 128 -26.81 3.42 0.34
C LYS A 128 -26.13 3.68 1.68
N GLU A 129 -26.29 2.76 2.62
CA GLU A 129 -25.59 2.88 3.90
C GLU A 129 -24.09 2.69 3.71
N ALA A 130 -23.67 1.74 2.84
CA ALA A 130 -22.27 1.55 2.49
C ALA A 130 -21.64 2.83 1.92
N GLU A 131 -22.30 3.49 0.96
CA GLU A 131 -21.87 4.76 0.40
C GLU A 131 -21.71 5.83 1.48
N SER A 132 -22.73 5.99 2.35
CA SER A 132 -22.69 6.96 3.47
C SER A 132 -21.46 6.75 4.35
N LYS A 133 -21.16 5.51 4.75
CA LYS A 133 -19.96 5.18 5.55
C LYS A 133 -18.66 5.49 4.84
N LEU A 134 -18.58 5.20 3.55
CA LEU A 134 -17.40 5.49 2.72
C LEU A 134 -17.18 6.99 2.56
N LEU A 135 -18.25 7.77 2.35
CA LEU A 135 -18.16 9.22 2.30
C LEU A 135 -17.74 9.82 3.65
N ASP A 136 -18.18 9.26 4.77
CA ASP A 136 -17.71 9.67 6.10
C ASP A 136 -16.21 9.35 6.29
N ALA A 137 -15.73 8.22 5.77
CA ALA A 137 -14.31 7.90 5.77
C ALA A 137 -13.49 8.92 4.95
N LEU A 138 -14.00 9.36 3.80
CA LEU A 138 -13.36 10.39 2.95
C LEU A 138 -13.36 11.79 3.58
N LYS A 139 -14.31 12.12 4.46
CA LYS A 139 -14.26 13.35 5.26
C LYS A 139 -13.08 13.38 6.23
N ILE A 140 -12.63 12.20 6.68
CA ILE A 140 -11.48 12.05 7.60
C ILE A 140 -10.16 12.03 6.81
N ASP A 141 -10.09 11.26 5.71
CA ASP A 141 -8.96 11.19 4.79
C ASP A 141 -9.43 11.26 3.33
N PRO A 142 -9.43 12.49 2.74
CA PRO A 142 -9.85 12.70 1.35
C PRO A 142 -8.97 12.03 0.29
N HIS A 143 -7.85 11.42 0.67
CA HIS A 143 -6.92 10.77 -0.27
C HIS A 143 -6.82 9.25 -0.05
N ASN A 144 -7.76 8.67 0.69
CA ASN A 144 -7.73 7.23 0.98
C ASN A 144 -8.10 6.41 -0.26
N GLN A 145 -7.09 5.79 -0.86
CA GLN A 145 -7.25 5.03 -2.10
C GLN A 145 -8.12 3.78 -1.95
N GLU A 146 -8.08 3.11 -0.78
CA GLU A 146 -8.92 1.94 -0.51
C GLU A 146 -10.40 2.32 -0.50
N VAL A 147 -10.73 3.46 0.13
CA VAL A 147 -12.12 3.95 0.21
C VAL A 147 -12.65 4.28 -1.18
N TYR A 148 -11.90 4.98 -2.03
CA TYR A 148 -12.32 5.26 -3.40
C TYR A 148 -12.56 3.99 -4.21
N LYS A 149 -11.71 2.97 -4.04
CA LYS A 149 -11.90 1.69 -4.72
C LYS A 149 -13.22 1.03 -4.31
N ILE A 150 -13.48 0.92 -3.00
CA ILE A 150 -14.73 0.32 -2.50
C ILE A 150 -15.95 1.14 -2.92
N LEU A 151 -15.83 2.48 -2.93
CA LEU A 151 -16.91 3.36 -3.37
C LEU A 151 -17.25 3.14 -4.86
N ALA A 152 -16.24 2.98 -5.71
CA ALA A 152 -16.45 2.65 -7.11
C ALA A 152 -17.12 1.28 -7.30
N ASP A 153 -16.75 0.28 -6.50
CA ASP A 153 -17.39 -1.03 -6.49
C ASP A 153 -18.88 -0.89 -6.08
N VAL A 154 -19.19 -0.08 -5.04
CA VAL A 154 -20.57 0.21 -4.60
C VAL A 154 -21.38 0.86 -5.70
N TYR A 155 -20.87 1.90 -6.37
CA TYR A 155 -21.57 2.54 -7.50
C TYR A 155 -21.80 1.57 -8.66
N THR A 156 -20.87 0.65 -8.91
CA THR A 156 -21.03 -0.38 -9.94
C THR A 156 -22.19 -1.31 -9.61
N GLU A 157 -22.32 -1.77 -8.36
CA GLU A 157 -23.43 -2.62 -7.90
C GLU A 157 -24.78 -1.89 -7.95
N GLN A 158 -24.78 -0.58 -7.67
CA GLN A 158 -25.97 0.29 -7.84
C GLN A 158 -26.30 0.57 -9.30
N LYS A 159 -25.44 0.17 -10.26
CA LYS A 159 -25.50 0.48 -11.68
C LYS A 159 -25.37 1.99 -11.99
N GLU A 160 -24.76 2.72 -11.05
CA GLU A 160 -24.38 4.14 -11.20
C GLU A 160 -23.01 4.20 -11.88
N TYR A 161 -22.98 3.78 -13.16
CA TYR A 161 -21.73 3.53 -13.89
C TYR A 161 -20.91 4.79 -14.15
N GLU A 162 -21.54 5.94 -14.30
CA GLU A 162 -20.81 7.19 -14.52
C GLU A 162 -20.11 7.64 -13.24
N GLU A 163 -20.77 7.53 -12.08
CA GLU A 163 -20.22 7.83 -10.76
C GLU A 163 -19.06 6.87 -10.42
N ALA A 164 -19.21 5.59 -10.75
CA ALA A 164 -18.14 4.60 -10.62
C ALA A 164 -16.94 4.98 -11.48
N LYS A 165 -17.15 5.36 -12.74
CA LYS A 165 -16.09 5.76 -13.66
C LYS A 165 -15.35 7.00 -13.16
N GLU A 166 -16.08 8.06 -12.80
CA GLU A 166 -15.49 9.29 -12.26
C GLU A 166 -14.65 9.02 -11.01
N THR A 167 -15.16 8.16 -10.12
CA THR A 167 -14.47 7.74 -8.89
C THR A 167 -13.15 7.02 -9.20
N LEU A 168 -13.14 6.09 -10.17
CA LEU A 168 -11.95 5.37 -10.60
C LEU A 168 -10.96 6.29 -11.34
N GLU A 169 -11.42 7.20 -12.18
CA GLU A 169 -10.55 8.19 -12.83
C GLU A 169 -9.91 9.15 -11.83
N TYR A 170 -10.63 9.53 -10.78
CA TYR A 170 -10.05 10.29 -9.68
C TYR A 170 -9.00 9.45 -8.92
N LEU A 171 -9.31 8.20 -8.62
CA LEU A 171 -8.37 7.27 -8.00
C LEU A 171 -7.10 7.09 -8.84
N LEU A 172 -7.22 7.05 -10.18
CA LEU A 172 -6.09 6.95 -11.10
C LEU A 172 -5.14 8.17 -10.99
N LYS A 173 -5.68 9.37 -10.72
CA LYS A 173 -4.90 10.59 -10.48
C LYS A 173 -4.19 10.57 -9.13
N LEU A 174 -4.84 10.02 -8.10
CA LEU A 174 -4.27 9.89 -6.75
C LEU A 174 -3.18 8.82 -6.68
N THR A 175 -3.26 7.79 -7.52
CA THR A 175 -2.41 6.60 -7.43
C THR A 175 -1.13 6.78 -8.22
N HIS A 176 0.03 6.69 -7.54
CA HIS A 176 1.34 6.73 -8.21
C HIS A 176 1.85 5.32 -8.57
N ASN A 177 1.65 4.33 -7.71
CA ASN A 177 2.30 3.01 -7.80
C ASN A 177 1.34 1.84 -8.10
N ASN A 178 0.03 2.05 -8.10
CA ASN A 178 -0.95 0.96 -8.24
C ASN A 178 -1.95 1.20 -9.38
N LYS A 179 -1.50 1.83 -10.46
CA LYS A 179 -2.36 2.14 -11.61
C LYS A 179 -2.91 0.88 -12.29
N ALA A 180 -2.15 -0.22 -12.29
CA ALA A 180 -2.59 -1.49 -12.85
C ALA A 180 -3.92 -1.97 -12.21
N ALA A 181 -4.05 -1.91 -10.90
CA ALA A 181 -5.27 -2.30 -10.22
C ALA A 181 -6.46 -1.38 -10.56
N VAL A 182 -6.20 -0.07 -10.75
CA VAL A 182 -7.27 0.88 -11.13
C VAL A 182 -7.73 0.63 -12.56
N PHE A 183 -6.82 0.36 -13.49
CA PHE A 183 -7.18 -0.06 -14.86
C PHE A 183 -7.98 -1.36 -14.88
N SER A 184 -7.60 -2.33 -14.02
CA SER A 184 -8.41 -3.55 -13.86
C SER A 184 -9.83 -3.26 -13.33
N SER A 185 -9.99 -2.30 -12.41
CA SER A 185 -11.32 -1.89 -11.94
C SER A 185 -12.13 -1.17 -13.02
N LEU A 186 -11.49 -0.32 -13.84
CA LEU A 186 -12.13 0.31 -15.02
C LEU A 186 -12.56 -0.74 -16.05
N ALA A 187 -11.74 -1.77 -16.27
CA ALA A 187 -12.09 -2.88 -17.14
C ALA A 187 -13.29 -3.68 -16.64
N ASN A 188 -13.33 -3.98 -15.31
CA ASN A 188 -14.50 -4.62 -14.70
C ASN A 188 -15.76 -3.77 -14.89
N LEU A 189 -15.69 -2.47 -14.62
CA LEU A 189 -16.80 -1.54 -14.83
C LEU A 189 -17.28 -1.54 -16.28
N ALA A 190 -16.38 -1.51 -17.25
CA ALA A 190 -16.72 -1.56 -18.68
C ALA A 190 -17.40 -2.91 -19.04
N LYS A 191 -16.92 -4.03 -18.47
CA LYS A 191 -17.51 -5.35 -18.63
C LYS A 191 -18.95 -5.39 -18.08
N GLU A 192 -19.19 -4.87 -16.87
CA GLU A 192 -20.54 -4.79 -16.27
C GLU A 192 -21.51 -3.93 -17.09
N ARG A 193 -21.01 -2.91 -17.78
CA ARG A 193 -21.79 -2.11 -18.73
C ARG A 193 -22.05 -2.82 -20.07
N GLY A 194 -21.44 -3.97 -20.30
CA GLY A 194 -21.47 -4.68 -21.58
C GLY A 194 -20.52 -4.10 -22.64
N ASN A 195 -19.63 -3.18 -22.29
CA ASN A 195 -18.64 -2.58 -23.18
C ASN A 195 -17.38 -3.43 -23.25
N LEU A 196 -17.50 -4.65 -23.82
CA LEU A 196 -16.42 -5.66 -23.80
C LEU A 196 -15.13 -5.18 -24.47
N LYS A 197 -15.22 -4.33 -25.52
CA LYS A 197 -14.01 -3.78 -26.17
C LYS A 197 -13.29 -2.75 -25.29
N GLU A 198 -14.02 -1.91 -24.56
CA GLU A 198 -13.43 -1.00 -23.56
C GLU A 198 -12.78 -1.82 -22.42
N ALA A 199 -13.44 -2.89 -21.98
CA ALA A 199 -12.90 -3.79 -20.96
C ALA A 199 -11.59 -4.45 -21.40
N GLU A 200 -11.51 -4.93 -22.65
CA GLU A 200 -10.27 -5.47 -23.24
C GLU A 200 -9.13 -4.44 -23.18
N GLU A 201 -9.37 -3.21 -23.65
CA GLU A 201 -8.35 -2.15 -23.66
C GLU A 201 -7.83 -1.83 -22.25
N GLU A 202 -8.73 -1.72 -21.28
CA GLU A 202 -8.35 -1.39 -19.90
C GLU A 202 -7.60 -2.55 -19.21
N TYR A 203 -7.99 -3.83 -19.46
CA TYR A 203 -7.19 -4.96 -18.98
C TYR A 203 -5.82 -5.05 -19.63
N LEU A 204 -5.68 -4.75 -20.91
CA LEU A 204 -4.37 -4.69 -21.58
C LEU A 204 -3.48 -3.61 -20.97
N LYS A 205 -4.03 -2.43 -20.61
CA LYS A 205 -3.30 -1.40 -19.86
C LYS A 205 -2.86 -1.92 -18.49
N SER A 206 -3.75 -2.61 -17.77
CA SER A 206 -3.45 -3.23 -16.47
C SER A 206 -2.29 -4.22 -16.58
N ILE A 207 -2.33 -5.14 -17.53
CA ILE A 207 -1.30 -6.15 -17.80
C ILE A 207 0.03 -5.49 -18.21
N SER A 208 0.00 -4.43 -19.01
CA SER A 208 1.21 -3.71 -19.41
C SER A 208 1.97 -3.10 -18.23
N LEU A 209 1.27 -2.75 -17.16
CA LEU A 209 1.83 -2.17 -15.94
C LEU A 209 2.21 -3.21 -14.89
N SER A 210 1.59 -4.39 -14.89
CA SER A 210 1.85 -5.50 -13.96
C SER A 210 1.59 -6.82 -14.66
N SER A 211 2.62 -7.32 -15.32
CA SER A 211 2.57 -8.54 -16.13
C SER A 211 2.72 -9.85 -15.32
N ASP A 212 2.86 -9.75 -14.01
CA ASP A 212 3.03 -10.85 -13.06
C ASP A 212 1.73 -11.22 -12.30
N ASN A 213 0.67 -10.46 -12.46
CA ASN A 213 -0.60 -10.69 -11.79
C ASN A 213 -1.55 -11.53 -12.66
N TYR A 214 -1.68 -12.83 -12.35
CA TYR A 214 -2.53 -13.75 -13.07
C TYR A 214 -4.01 -13.36 -13.12
N ILE A 215 -4.49 -12.57 -12.14
CA ILE A 215 -5.89 -12.13 -12.07
C ILE A 215 -6.25 -11.29 -13.30
N TYR A 216 -5.37 -10.40 -13.72
CA TYR A 216 -5.63 -9.57 -14.89
C TYR A 216 -5.74 -10.39 -16.19
N PHE A 217 -4.91 -11.44 -16.32
CA PHE A 217 -4.96 -12.34 -17.45
C PHE A 217 -6.24 -13.18 -17.47
N ILE A 218 -6.66 -13.73 -16.32
CA ILE A 218 -7.88 -14.55 -16.31
C ILE A 218 -9.12 -13.68 -16.55
N SER A 219 -9.17 -12.48 -16.01
CA SER A 219 -10.27 -11.54 -16.27
C SER A 219 -10.32 -11.09 -17.74
N LEU A 220 -9.16 -10.87 -18.39
CA LEU A 220 -9.11 -10.60 -19.83
C LEU A 220 -9.56 -11.81 -20.64
N ALA A 221 -9.17 -13.04 -20.23
CA ALA A 221 -9.63 -14.26 -20.88
C ALA A 221 -11.15 -14.42 -20.79
N GLU A 222 -11.77 -14.02 -19.68
CA GLU A 222 -13.23 -13.99 -19.55
C GLU A 222 -13.86 -13.01 -20.53
N VAL A 223 -13.26 -11.82 -20.72
CA VAL A 223 -13.73 -10.83 -21.73
C VAL A 223 -13.62 -11.41 -23.13
N TYR A 224 -12.52 -12.08 -23.48
CA TYR A 224 -12.37 -12.75 -24.79
C TYR A 224 -13.39 -13.88 -24.97
N LEU A 225 -13.73 -14.62 -23.91
CA LEU A 225 -14.78 -15.64 -23.96
C LEU A 225 -16.15 -15.02 -24.27
N GLU A 226 -16.49 -13.91 -23.62
CA GLU A 226 -17.74 -13.17 -23.88
C GLU A 226 -17.79 -12.52 -25.27
N LEU A 227 -16.61 -12.16 -25.83
CA LEU A 227 -16.48 -11.69 -27.21
C LEU A 227 -16.50 -12.85 -28.25
N GLU A 228 -16.61 -14.11 -27.80
CA GLU A 228 -16.48 -15.32 -28.63
C GLU A 228 -15.11 -15.46 -29.31
N GLU A 229 -14.10 -14.74 -28.81
CA GLU A 229 -12.72 -14.80 -29.30
C GLU A 229 -11.97 -15.95 -28.59
N TYR A 230 -12.43 -17.19 -28.76
CA TYR A 230 -12.02 -18.37 -27.99
C TYR A 230 -10.52 -18.65 -28.01
N LYS A 231 -9.87 -18.36 -29.15
CA LYS A 231 -8.43 -18.54 -29.28
C LYS A 231 -7.67 -17.62 -28.32
N TYR A 232 -8.05 -16.34 -28.28
CA TYR A 232 -7.44 -15.36 -27.37
C TYR A 232 -7.78 -15.67 -25.92
N ALA A 233 -9.00 -16.14 -25.64
CA ALA A 233 -9.40 -16.59 -24.31
C ALA A 233 -8.50 -17.72 -23.81
N LEU A 234 -8.25 -18.73 -24.65
CA LEU A 234 -7.39 -19.86 -24.34
C LEU A 234 -5.94 -19.44 -24.09
N GLU A 235 -5.34 -18.69 -25.03
CA GLU A 235 -3.95 -18.23 -24.93
C GLU A 235 -3.73 -17.36 -23.67
N THR A 236 -4.68 -16.48 -23.37
CA THR A 236 -4.59 -15.57 -22.21
C THR A 236 -4.75 -16.34 -20.90
N ALA A 237 -5.69 -17.29 -20.83
CA ALA A 237 -5.86 -18.14 -19.64
C ALA A 237 -4.66 -19.08 -19.43
N GLN A 238 -4.00 -19.55 -20.50
CA GLN A 238 -2.75 -20.31 -20.38
C GLN A 238 -1.64 -19.46 -19.74
N ARG A 239 -1.53 -18.18 -20.11
CA ARG A 239 -0.59 -17.25 -19.45
C ARG A 239 -0.92 -17.08 -17.97
N ALA A 240 -2.20 -16.94 -17.61
CA ALA A 240 -2.63 -16.93 -16.20
C ALA A 240 -2.20 -18.22 -15.47
N LEU A 241 -2.34 -19.38 -16.12
CA LEU A 241 -1.95 -20.66 -15.53
C LEU A 241 -0.43 -20.80 -15.32
N ILE A 242 0.39 -20.16 -16.17
CA ILE A 242 1.86 -20.11 -15.97
C ILE A 242 2.20 -19.30 -14.71
N LEU A 243 1.50 -18.18 -14.49
CA LEU A 243 1.72 -17.30 -13.32
C LEU A 243 1.18 -17.90 -12.03
N ALA A 244 0.04 -18.58 -12.09
CA ALA A 244 -0.61 -19.23 -10.95
C ALA A 244 -0.74 -20.73 -11.21
N ASN A 245 0.40 -21.41 -11.19
CA ASN A 245 0.50 -22.83 -11.47
C ASN A 245 -0.46 -23.64 -10.59
N ASN A 246 -1.21 -24.55 -11.21
CA ASN A 246 -2.15 -25.43 -10.53
C ASN A 246 -3.33 -24.70 -9.85
N ASN A 247 -3.73 -23.52 -10.32
CA ASN A 247 -4.93 -22.86 -9.84
C ASN A 247 -6.19 -23.56 -10.39
N PRO A 248 -7.05 -24.17 -9.53
CA PRO A 248 -8.21 -24.94 -10.02
C PRO A 248 -9.21 -24.09 -10.80
N LYS A 249 -9.38 -22.79 -10.47
CA LYS A 249 -10.30 -21.91 -11.19
C LYS A 249 -9.84 -21.65 -12.62
N ILE A 250 -8.54 -21.50 -12.82
CA ILE A 250 -7.97 -21.32 -14.17
C ILE A 250 -8.09 -22.62 -14.98
N LEU A 251 -7.85 -23.77 -14.34
CA LEU A 251 -8.04 -25.07 -14.99
C LEU A 251 -9.51 -25.28 -15.37
N ASP A 252 -10.46 -24.99 -14.50
CA ASP A 252 -11.89 -25.00 -14.80
C ASP A 252 -12.22 -24.16 -16.04
N PHE A 253 -11.67 -22.94 -16.11
CA PHE A 253 -11.87 -22.03 -17.25
C PHE A 253 -11.31 -22.62 -18.54
N LEU A 254 -10.07 -23.13 -18.51
CA LEU A 254 -9.39 -23.74 -19.66
C LEU A 254 -10.14 -24.97 -20.18
N ILE A 255 -10.67 -25.82 -19.28
CA ILE A 255 -11.50 -26.96 -19.66
C ILE A 255 -12.76 -26.48 -20.39
N ASN A 256 -13.46 -25.49 -19.83
CA ASN A 256 -14.66 -24.94 -20.46
C ASN A 256 -14.39 -24.39 -21.86
N VAL A 257 -13.33 -23.57 -22.03
CA VAL A 257 -12.97 -23.04 -23.34
C VAL A 257 -12.61 -24.15 -24.31
N SER A 258 -11.84 -25.19 -23.87
CA SER A 258 -11.47 -26.32 -24.69
C SER A 258 -12.69 -27.14 -25.16
N ILE A 259 -13.72 -27.30 -24.32
CA ILE A 259 -15.00 -27.92 -24.67
C ILE A 259 -15.73 -27.07 -25.72
N ILE A 260 -15.78 -25.74 -25.56
CA ILE A 260 -16.45 -24.82 -26.51
C ILE A 260 -15.82 -24.92 -27.92
N ILE A 261 -14.49 -24.99 -27.99
CA ILE A 261 -13.77 -25.11 -29.28
C ILE A 261 -13.72 -26.56 -29.80
N GLN A 262 -14.35 -27.51 -29.10
CA GLN A 262 -14.42 -28.93 -29.42
C GLN A 262 -13.07 -29.64 -29.46
N ASP A 263 -12.10 -29.14 -28.67
CA ASP A 263 -10.78 -29.76 -28.54
C ASP A 263 -10.77 -30.78 -27.38
N LYS A 264 -11.15 -32.01 -27.69
CA LYS A 264 -11.26 -33.10 -26.71
C LYS A 264 -9.93 -33.43 -26.03
N GLU A 265 -8.83 -33.39 -26.79
CA GLU A 265 -7.49 -33.73 -26.29
C GLU A 265 -7.06 -32.66 -25.24
N LEU A 266 -7.23 -31.41 -25.59
CA LEU A 266 -6.87 -30.30 -24.72
C LEU A 266 -7.76 -30.24 -23.46
N ALA A 267 -9.06 -30.47 -23.61
CA ALA A 267 -10.01 -30.53 -22.48
C ALA A 267 -9.64 -31.68 -21.52
N SER A 268 -9.34 -32.87 -22.04
CA SER A 268 -8.92 -34.01 -21.21
C SER A 268 -7.62 -33.72 -20.47
N LYS A 269 -6.62 -33.14 -21.14
CA LYS A 269 -5.35 -32.75 -20.53
C LYS A 269 -5.52 -31.82 -19.33
N TYR A 270 -6.36 -30.79 -19.43
CA TYR A 270 -6.60 -29.88 -18.32
C TYR A 270 -7.45 -30.52 -17.23
N LEU A 271 -8.37 -31.42 -17.59
CA LEU A 271 -9.16 -32.16 -16.62
C LEU A 271 -8.31 -33.12 -15.78
N ASP A 272 -7.37 -33.84 -16.40
CA ASP A 272 -6.46 -34.72 -15.66
C ASP A 272 -5.60 -33.88 -14.67
N ARG A 273 -5.11 -32.74 -15.12
CA ARG A 273 -4.38 -31.82 -14.24
C ARG A 273 -5.26 -31.28 -13.11
N LEU A 274 -6.54 -31.00 -13.37
CA LEU A 274 -7.48 -30.59 -12.33
C LEU A 274 -7.72 -31.69 -11.27
N LYS A 275 -7.81 -32.96 -11.73
CA LYS A 275 -7.93 -34.12 -10.83
C LYS A 275 -6.68 -34.29 -9.94
N GLU A 276 -5.50 -34.04 -10.46
CA GLU A 276 -4.25 -34.09 -9.68
C GLU A 276 -4.20 -33.02 -8.60
N VAL A 277 -4.70 -31.81 -8.89
CA VAL A 277 -4.65 -30.66 -8.00
C VAL A 277 -5.80 -30.62 -6.98
N ASN A 278 -6.99 -31.05 -7.41
CA ASN A 278 -8.22 -30.99 -6.61
C ASN A 278 -9.14 -32.15 -6.98
N ILE A 279 -8.86 -33.33 -6.44
CA ILE A 279 -9.61 -34.56 -6.71
C ILE A 279 -11.10 -34.48 -6.29
N ASP A 280 -11.39 -33.66 -5.27
CA ASP A 280 -12.75 -33.47 -4.75
C ASP A 280 -13.53 -32.34 -5.45
N ASN A 281 -13.02 -31.83 -6.56
CA ASN A 281 -13.71 -30.79 -7.32
C ASN A 281 -15.03 -31.34 -7.89
N LYS A 282 -16.13 -30.73 -7.42
CA LYS A 282 -17.51 -31.16 -7.77
C LYS A 282 -17.82 -31.09 -9.26
N LYS A 283 -17.03 -30.36 -10.05
CA LYS A 283 -17.21 -30.20 -11.51
C LYS A 283 -16.56 -31.32 -12.32
N ILE A 284 -15.71 -32.19 -11.73
CA ILE A 284 -15.01 -33.26 -12.44
C ILE A 284 -16.01 -34.19 -13.17
N GLY A 285 -17.08 -34.59 -12.49
CA GLY A 285 -18.11 -35.44 -13.12
C GLY A 285 -18.76 -34.78 -14.33
N TYR A 286 -19.13 -33.51 -14.18
CA TYR A 286 -19.70 -32.69 -15.27
C TYR A 286 -18.73 -32.56 -16.45
N PHE A 287 -17.47 -32.29 -16.19
CA PHE A 287 -16.46 -32.16 -17.25
C PHE A 287 -16.20 -33.47 -17.98
N ASN A 288 -16.14 -34.62 -17.27
CA ASN A 288 -16.01 -35.91 -17.89
C ASN A 288 -17.16 -36.16 -18.88
N GLU A 289 -18.42 -36.01 -18.44
CA GLU A 289 -19.61 -36.18 -19.29
C GLU A 289 -19.56 -35.29 -20.56
N LYS A 290 -19.17 -34.01 -20.38
CA LYS A 290 -19.10 -33.07 -21.51
C LYS A 290 -18.00 -33.45 -22.50
N ILE A 291 -16.84 -33.88 -22.02
CA ILE A 291 -15.69 -34.28 -22.85
C ILE A 291 -16.00 -35.61 -23.58
N ASP A 292 -16.65 -36.56 -22.93
CA ASP A 292 -17.03 -37.83 -23.54
C ASP A 292 -18.01 -37.64 -24.72
N ASN A 293 -18.85 -36.59 -24.63
CA ASN A 293 -19.81 -36.22 -25.68
C ASN A 293 -19.23 -35.35 -26.81
N LEU A 294 -17.92 -35.03 -26.78
CA LEU A 294 -17.23 -34.39 -27.91
C LEU A 294 -16.85 -35.44 -28.95
N ASP A 295 -17.12 -35.11 -30.20
CA ASP A 295 -16.82 -36.01 -31.36
C ASP A 295 -15.31 -36.21 -31.61
#